data_db64e01a8668c9adfa5ec089df401032
#
_entry.id   db64e01a8668c9adfa5ec089df401032
#
_cell.length_a   1.000
_cell.length_b   1.000
_cell.length_c   1.000
_cell.angle_alpha   90.00
_cell.angle_beta   90.00
_cell.angle_gamma   90.00
#
_symmetry.space_group_name_H-M   'P 1'
#
loop_
_entity.id
_entity.type
_entity.pdbx_description
1 polymer ?
#
loop_
_entity_poly.entity_id
_entity_poly.type
_entity_poly.pdbx_seq_one_letter_code
_entity_poly.pdbx_strand_id
1 'polypeptide(L)'
;MDNKTETLVILMEECGEVIQECSKILRFGNSSERMYLIKLHKELGDLLCMIRMTESNLGLDMNDTQQYSHDKWVKLKQWSSITSGSSKQRSFGSEEVE
;
A
#
# COMPACT_ATOMS: atom_id res chain seq x y z
N MET A 1 22.38 6.85 -13.11
CA MET A 1 21.38 7.31 -12.14
C MET A 1 21.85 6.85 -10.78
N ASP A 2 21.83 7.72 -9.81
CA ASP A 2 22.29 7.29 -8.50
C ASP A 2 21.21 6.46 -7.81
N ASN A 3 21.61 5.90 -6.69
CA ASN A 3 20.74 4.96 -5.98
C ASN A 3 19.45 5.62 -5.48
N LYS A 4 19.57 6.85 -5.01
CA LYS A 4 18.40 7.56 -4.52
C LYS A 4 17.41 7.86 -5.65
N THR A 5 17.93 8.36 -6.76
CA THR A 5 17.08 8.69 -7.90
C THR A 5 16.43 7.44 -8.46
N GLU A 6 17.19 6.37 -8.62
CA GLU A 6 16.63 5.12 -9.15
C GLU A 6 15.54 4.56 -8.23
N THR A 7 15.78 4.63 -6.92
CA THR A 7 14.78 4.17 -5.95
C THR A 7 13.48 4.93 -6.12
N LEU A 8 13.56 6.25 -6.26
CA LEU A 8 12.36 7.07 -6.42
C LEU A 8 11.64 6.79 -7.73
N VAL A 9 12.40 6.58 -8.80
CA VAL A 9 11.79 6.27 -10.10
C VAL A 9 11.02 4.95 -10.01
N ILE A 10 11.63 3.93 -9.42
CA ILE A 10 10.96 2.62 -9.33
C ILE A 10 9.77 2.72 -8.38
N LEU A 11 9.89 3.46 -7.30
CA LEU A 11 8.75 3.64 -6.40
C LEU A 11 7.57 4.27 -7.15
N MET A 12 7.85 5.28 -7.97
CA MET A 12 6.80 5.90 -8.77
C MET A 12 6.16 4.91 -9.74
N GLU A 13 6.99 4.05 -10.36
CA GLU A 13 6.48 3.06 -11.28
C GLU A 13 5.55 2.08 -10.57
N GLU A 14 5.93 1.63 -9.37
CA GLU A 14 5.08 0.69 -8.65
C GLU A 14 3.79 1.34 -8.18
N CYS A 15 3.84 2.59 -7.80
CA CYS A 15 2.61 3.32 -7.49
C CYS A 15 1.70 3.37 -8.72
N GLY A 16 2.27 3.61 -9.89
CA GLY A 16 1.50 3.63 -11.13
C GLY A 16 0.87 2.31 -11.46
N GLU A 17 1.60 1.22 -11.22
CA GLU A 17 1.05 -0.12 -11.46
C GLU A 17 -0.15 -0.40 -10.56
N VAL A 18 -0.07 0.01 -9.29
CA VAL A 18 -1.21 -0.15 -8.38
C VAL A 18 -2.41 0.65 -8.89
N ILE A 19 -2.18 1.88 -9.33
CA ILE A 19 -3.25 2.70 -9.88
C ILE A 19 -3.90 2.01 -11.07
N GLN A 20 -3.11 1.45 -11.96
CA GLN A 20 -3.64 0.76 -13.13
C GLN A 20 -4.53 -0.41 -12.75
N GLU A 21 -4.09 -1.22 -11.80
CA GLU A 21 -4.89 -2.38 -11.41
C GLU A 21 -6.18 -1.96 -10.70
N CYS A 22 -6.13 -0.91 -9.89
CA CYS A 22 -7.35 -0.39 -9.29
C CYS A 22 -8.33 0.09 -10.36
N SER A 23 -7.82 0.78 -11.36
CA SER A 23 -8.66 1.29 -12.44
C SER A 23 -9.32 0.14 -13.21
N LYS A 24 -8.58 -0.94 -13.45
CA LYS A 24 -9.14 -2.09 -14.16
C LYS A 24 -10.27 -2.74 -13.37
N ILE A 25 -10.11 -2.84 -12.05
CA ILE A 25 -11.17 -3.41 -11.22
C ILE A 25 -12.44 -2.56 -11.32
N LEU A 26 -12.27 -1.24 -11.26
CA LEU A 26 -13.43 -0.35 -11.32
C LEU A 26 -14.12 -0.40 -12.68
N ARG A 27 -13.34 -0.60 -13.75
CA ARG A 27 -13.93 -0.58 -15.09
C ARG A 27 -14.44 -1.93 -15.56
N PHE A 28 -13.75 -3.00 -15.18
CA PHE A 28 -14.02 -4.30 -15.78
C PHE A 28 -14.27 -5.41 -14.76
N GLY A 29 -14.43 -5.10 -13.50
CA GLY A 29 -14.34 -6.09 -12.45
C GLY A 29 -15.50 -7.04 -12.28
N ASN A 30 -16.63 -6.80 -12.93
CA ASN A 30 -17.85 -7.54 -12.61
C ASN A 30 -17.65 -9.06 -12.68
N SER A 31 -17.33 -9.59 -13.84
CA SER A 31 -17.19 -11.02 -13.99
C SER A 31 -15.76 -11.49 -13.82
N SER A 32 -14.81 -10.60 -13.94
CA SER A 32 -13.39 -10.96 -13.89
C SER A 32 -12.70 -10.37 -12.70
N GLU A 33 -13.44 -9.96 -11.68
CA GLU A 33 -12.85 -9.25 -10.55
C GLU A 33 -11.77 -10.06 -9.87
N ARG A 34 -11.98 -11.38 -9.75
CA ARG A 34 -10.98 -12.19 -9.07
C ARG A 34 -9.62 -12.13 -9.75
N MET A 35 -9.62 -12.17 -11.08
CA MET A 35 -8.36 -12.08 -11.81
C MET A 35 -7.67 -10.75 -11.59
N TYR A 36 -8.45 -9.67 -11.57
CA TYR A 36 -7.88 -8.35 -11.35
C TYR A 36 -7.40 -8.19 -9.90
N LEU A 37 -8.08 -8.82 -8.94
CA LEU A 37 -7.64 -8.78 -7.56
C LEU A 37 -6.30 -9.50 -7.39
N ILE A 38 -6.09 -10.60 -8.10
CA ILE A 38 -4.81 -11.29 -8.04
C ILE A 38 -3.70 -10.38 -8.55
N LYS A 39 -3.94 -9.69 -9.66
CA LYS A 39 -2.95 -8.78 -10.20
C LYS A 39 -2.69 -7.61 -9.27
N LEU A 40 -3.75 -7.05 -8.68
CA LEU A 40 -3.59 -5.97 -7.72
C LEU A 40 -2.76 -6.45 -6.54
N HIS A 41 -3.05 -7.65 -6.05
CA HIS A 41 -2.33 -8.18 -4.89
C HIS A 41 -0.83 -8.28 -5.18
N LYS A 42 -0.48 -8.72 -6.40
CA LYS A 42 0.91 -8.80 -6.79
C LYS A 42 1.56 -7.42 -6.79
N GLU A 43 0.86 -6.42 -7.33
CA GLU A 43 1.42 -5.08 -7.37
C GLU A 43 1.55 -4.46 -5.97
N LEU A 44 0.65 -4.82 -5.07
CA LEU A 44 0.79 -4.35 -3.69
C LEU A 44 2.04 -4.92 -3.03
N GLY A 45 2.36 -6.18 -3.34
CA GLY A 45 3.62 -6.76 -2.85
C GLY A 45 4.83 -6.04 -3.40
N ASP A 46 4.80 -5.74 -4.70
CA ASP A 46 5.90 -5.01 -5.32
C ASP A 46 6.05 -3.61 -4.69
N LEU A 47 4.92 -2.95 -4.45
CA LEU A 47 4.95 -1.63 -3.83
C LEU A 47 5.48 -1.72 -2.39
N LEU A 48 5.08 -2.73 -1.65
CA LEU A 48 5.57 -2.90 -0.29
C LEU A 48 7.09 -3.06 -0.29
N CYS A 49 7.62 -3.82 -1.23
CA CYS A 49 9.08 -3.95 -1.37
C CYS A 49 9.71 -2.58 -1.58
N MET A 50 9.14 -1.76 -2.45
CA MET A 50 9.72 -0.46 -2.75
C MET A 50 9.56 0.51 -1.59
N ILE A 51 8.53 0.37 -0.76
CA ILE A 51 8.43 1.17 0.44
C ILE A 51 9.63 0.88 1.34
N ARG A 52 9.95 -0.40 1.56
CA ARG A 52 11.08 -0.78 2.39
C ARG A 52 12.41 -0.32 1.79
N MET A 53 12.56 -0.47 0.47
CA MET A 53 13.77 -0.02 -0.19
C MET A 53 13.94 1.50 -0.07
N THR A 54 12.83 2.21 -0.15
CA THR A 54 12.86 3.65 -0.04
C THR A 54 13.29 4.08 1.36
N GLU A 55 12.75 3.42 2.39
CA GLU A 55 13.17 3.70 3.75
C GLU A 55 14.67 3.50 3.90
N SER A 56 15.15 2.37 3.41
CA SER A 56 16.57 2.04 3.55
C SER A 56 17.46 2.98 2.76
N ASN A 57 17.12 3.23 1.51
CA ASN A 57 18.01 3.98 0.62
C ASN A 57 17.95 5.48 0.83
N LEU A 58 16.85 5.98 1.38
CA LEU A 58 16.73 7.41 1.65
C LEU A 58 16.87 7.76 3.12
N GLY A 59 17.15 6.79 3.96
CA GLY A 59 17.37 7.06 5.38
C GLY A 59 16.09 7.42 6.14
N LEU A 60 14.97 6.82 5.78
CA LEU A 60 13.70 7.07 6.46
C LEU A 60 13.46 5.98 7.49
N ASP A 61 12.99 6.39 8.67
CA ASP A 61 12.81 5.46 9.77
C ASP A 61 11.53 4.66 9.56
N MET A 62 11.66 3.33 9.56
CA MET A 62 10.52 2.45 9.38
C MET A 62 9.46 2.64 10.47
N ASN A 63 9.90 2.97 11.69
CA ASN A 63 8.96 3.19 12.77
C ASN A 63 8.09 4.42 12.50
N ASP A 64 8.67 5.45 11.89
CA ASP A 64 7.89 6.63 11.52
C ASP A 64 6.88 6.30 10.43
N THR A 65 7.26 5.49 9.47
CA THR A 65 6.33 5.06 8.42
C THR A 65 5.15 4.32 9.05
N GLN A 66 5.42 3.46 10.01
CA GLN A 66 4.36 2.72 10.68
C GLN A 66 3.45 3.64 11.47
N GLN A 67 4.02 4.66 12.12
CA GLN A 67 3.22 5.62 12.87
C GLN A 67 2.32 6.42 11.93
N TYR A 68 2.86 6.88 10.80
CA TYR A 68 2.05 7.57 9.81
C TYR A 68 0.95 6.68 9.27
N SER A 69 1.23 5.41 9.08
CA SER A 69 0.22 4.45 8.64
C SER A 69 -0.90 4.34 9.67
N HIS A 70 -0.55 4.27 10.94
CA HIS A 70 -1.54 4.20 11.99
C HIS A 70 -2.37 5.49 12.06
N ASP A 71 -1.72 6.63 11.89
CA ASP A 71 -2.43 7.91 11.89
C ASP A 71 -3.46 7.96 10.76
N LYS A 72 -3.10 7.44 9.60
CA LYS A 72 -4.04 7.37 8.48
C LYS A 72 -5.22 6.46 8.80
N TRP A 73 -4.93 5.32 9.42
CA TRP A 73 -5.96 4.39 9.84
C TRP A 73 -6.96 5.08 10.77
N VAL A 74 -6.47 5.85 11.75
CA VAL A 74 -7.34 6.56 12.68
C VAL A 74 -8.20 7.57 11.95
N LYS A 75 -7.63 8.31 10.99
CA LYS A 75 -8.39 9.26 10.21
C LYS A 75 -9.48 8.57 9.42
N LEU A 76 -9.16 7.43 8.82
CA LEU A 76 -10.16 6.71 8.03
C LEU A 76 -11.33 6.23 8.89
N LYS A 77 -11.06 5.87 10.13
CA LYS A 77 -12.13 5.47 11.03
C LYS A 77 -13.11 6.62 11.28
N GLN A 78 -12.62 7.85 11.26
CA GLN A 78 -13.46 9.00 11.53
C GLN A 78 -14.27 9.42 10.32
N TRP A 79 -13.70 9.26 9.12
CA TRP A 79 -14.32 9.83 7.92
C TRP A 79 -14.84 8.83 6.93
N SER A 80 -14.49 7.57 7.07
CA SER A 80 -14.80 6.59 6.06
C SER A 80 -15.33 5.35 6.73
N SER A 81 -16.16 4.62 6.01
CA SER A 81 -16.70 3.37 6.51
C SER A 81 -15.83 2.17 6.12
N ILE A 82 -14.75 2.37 5.41
CA ILE A 82 -13.99 1.22 4.91
C ILE A 82 -13.32 0.43 6.01
N THR A 83 -13.17 1.01 7.21
CA THR A 83 -12.60 0.29 8.33
C THR A 83 -13.67 -0.27 9.25
N SER A 84 -14.93 0.02 9.00
CA SER A 84 -15.98 -0.37 9.91
C SER A 84 -16.27 -1.85 9.82
N GLY A 85 -16.46 -2.46 10.95
CA GLY A 85 -16.90 -3.83 10.98
C GLY A 85 -15.93 -4.84 10.46
N SER A 86 -14.70 -4.46 10.23
CA SER A 86 -13.73 -5.38 9.68
C SER A 86 -12.82 -5.90 10.75
N SER A 87 -12.94 -7.14 11.08
CA SER A 87 -12.02 -7.73 12.02
C SER A 87 -10.67 -7.97 11.37
N LYS A 88 -10.60 -7.87 10.07
CA LYS A 88 -9.34 -8.07 9.40
C LYS A 88 -8.39 -6.93 9.57
N GLN A 89 -8.87 -5.84 10.12
CA GLN A 89 -8.02 -4.68 10.29
C GLN A 89 -6.97 -4.88 11.34
N ARG A 90 -7.01 -5.95 12.04
CA ARG A 90 -6.01 -6.18 13.06
C ARG A 90 -4.60 -6.18 12.48
N SER A 91 -4.48 -6.35 11.19
CA SER A 91 -3.15 -6.36 10.62
C SER A 91 -2.52 -5.00 10.63
N PHE A 92 -3.28 -3.96 10.96
CA PHE A 92 -2.68 -2.68 11.00
C PHE A 92 -2.02 -2.42 12.30
N GLY A 93 -2.70 -2.09 13.24
CA GLY A 93 -2.07 -1.66 14.40
C GLY A 93 -1.68 -2.74 15.30
N SER A 94 -2.33 -3.82 15.17
CA SER A 94 -2.09 -4.78 16.16
C SER A 94 -0.79 -5.46 16.04
N GLU A 95 -0.29 -5.47 14.87
CA GLU A 95 0.91 -6.15 14.77
C GLU A 95 1.85 -5.53 15.58
N GLU A 96 1.58 -4.38 15.85
CA GLU A 96 2.46 -3.86 16.62
C GLU A 96 2.18 -4.11 17.88
N VAL A 97 1.26 -4.57 18.16
CA VAL A 97 1.10 -4.67 19.41
C VAL A 97 1.34 -5.85 19.85
N GLU A 98 1.45 -6.15 19.55
CA GLU A 98 1.53 -7.06 20.04
C GLU A 98 2.26 -7.45 20.33
#